data_987200323bf7006713580e14807a709b
#
_entry.id   987200323bf7006713580e14807a709b
#
_cell.length_a   1.000
_cell.length_b   1.000
_cell.length_c   1.000
_cell.angle_alpha   90.00
_cell.angle_beta   90.00
_cell.angle_gamma   90.00
#
_symmetry.space_group_name_H-M   'P 1'
#
loop_
_entity.id
_entity.type
_entity.pdbx_description
1 polymer ?
#
loop_
_entity_poly.entity_id
_entity_poly.type
_entity_poly.pdbx_seq_one_letter_code
_entity_poly.pdbx_strand_id
1 'polypeptide(L)'
;MEEIMLRKFKKENGEIYLEYLESCKANNWDTWNTTYKTYINNFKLFLIWLESTYKNRILLGKDTLKDMPSIIEKYRNYCRSKGNSKRTLMNKVTAISSFYSWCVRRNKIKFHPFTDKLDKLKFTEKDKIRKSYFLNTEQILTVRLVMKFQNKKYDIQDQILWELFLDSACRISAIQNLKIEQLRLDEGFFEEVREKEGYIVNVFFFDKCKELIQEWINTRIEKGIDSEWIFITKYGNEYRKMSQGAIRQRVKKMGLILDISNLYPHTLRKTSINLINNLGGLGLASSYANHVSSTVTS
;
A
#
# COMPACT_ATOMS: atom_id res chain seq x y z
N MET A 1 -1.06 23.81 -4.83
CA MET A 1 -2.30 23.14 -4.34
C MET A 1 -2.42 23.20 -2.81
N GLU A 2 -1.32 23.13 -2.06
CA GLU A 2 -1.30 23.28 -0.59
C GLU A 2 -1.68 24.67 -0.12
N GLU A 3 -1.14 25.74 -0.71
CA GLU A 3 -1.45 27.13 -0.34
C GLU A 3 -2.92 27.54 -0.52
N ILE A 4 -3.58 27.07 -1.58
CA ILE A 4 -5.02 27.39 -1.83
C ILE A 4 -5.92 26.72 -0.78
N MET A 5 -5.49 25.60 -0.22
CA MET A 5 -6.25 24.91 0.83
C MET A 5 -6.02 25.49 2.23
N LEU A 6 -4.83 26.06 2.48
CA LEU A 6 -4.51 26.71 3.75
C LEU A 6 -5.39 27.94 4.00
N ARG A 7 -5.86 28.61 2.95
CA ARG A 7 -6.81 29.73 3.04
C ARG A 7 -8.20 29.35 3.60
N LYS A 8 -8.49 28.04 3.69
CA LYS A 8 -9.74 27.53 4.29
C LYS A 8 -9.63 27.28 5.80
N PHE A 9 -8.43 27.36 6.36
CA PHE A 9 -8.18 27.17 7.80
C PHE A 9 -7.81 28.49 8.45
N LYS A 10 -7.96 28.57 9.76
CA LYS A 10 -7.35 29.66 10.50
C LYS A 10 -5.84 29.70 10.24
N LYS A 11 -5.30 30.89 10.12
CA LYS A 11 -3.88 31.12 9.81
C LYS A 11 -2.97 30.31 10.74
N GLU A 12 -3.22 30.36 12.05
CA GLU A 12 -2.45 29.65 13.06
C GLU A 12 -2.50 28.13 12.90
N ASN A 13 -3.65 27.58 12.50
CA ASN A 13 -3.77 26.14 12.22
C ASN A 13 -3.03 25.74 10.95
N GLY A 14 -3.01 26.61 9.96
CA GLY A 14 -2.26 26.41 8.71
C GLY A 14 -0.76 26.43 8.94
N GLU A 15 -0.26 27.43 9.68
CA GLU A 15 1.17 27.61 9.99
C GLU A 15 1.73 26.42 10.78
N ILE A 16 1.06 26.02 11.86
CA ILE A 16 1.52 24.87 12.67
C ILE A 16 1.45 23.55 11.90
N TYR A 17 0.46 23.41 10.99
CA TYR A 17 0.37 22.25 10.13
C TYR A 17 1.53 22.18 9.13
N LEU A 18 1.90 23.28 8.50
CA LEU A 18 3.06 23.36 7.60
C LEU A 18 4.36 22.99 8.32
N GLU A 19 4.58 23.57 9.50
CA GLU A 19 5.76 23.27 10.31
C GLU A 19 5.84 21.76 10.65
N TYR A 20 4.69 21.13 10.97
CA TYR A 20 4.61 19.69 11.18
C TYR A 20 4.97 18.92 9.91
N LEU A 21 4.47 19.33 8.75
CA LEU A 21 4.77 18.67 7.48
C LEU A 21 6.25 18.75 7.12
N GLU A 22 6.89 19.92 7.30
CA GLU A 22 8.32 20.09 7.05
C GLU A 22 9.15 19.19 7.97
N SER A 23 8.79 19.14 9.26
CA SER A 23 9.43 18.22 10.20
C SER A 23 9.25 16.76 9.80
N CYS A 24 8.08 16.36 9.36
CA CYS A 24 7.83 15.00 8.87
C CYS A 24 8.66 14.68 7.63
N LYS A 25 8.76 15.61 6.69
CA LYS A 25 9.55 15.46 5.46
C LYS A 25 11.04 15.32 5.77
N ALA A 26 11.57 16.16 6.65
CA ALA A 26 12.97 16.14 7.04
C ALA A 26 13.40 14.83 7.72
N ASN A 27 12.50 14.14 8.42
CA ASN A 27 12.83 12.97 9.23
C ASN A 27 12.37 11.63 8.62
N ASN A 28 11.69 11.64 7.45
CA ASN A 28 11.06 10.43 6.91
C ASN A 28 11.19 10.33 5.38
N TRP A 29 12.38 10.47 4.87
CA TRP A 29 12.69 10.54 3.44
C TRP A 29 12.13 9.35 2.66
N ASP A 30 12.34 8.13 3.15
CA ASP A 30 11.91 6.91 2.47
C ASP A 30 10.38 6.67 2.52
N THR A 31 9.72 7.17 3.54
CA THR A 31 8.28 6.93 3.77
C THR A 31 7.40 8.15 3.51
N TRP A 32 8.01 9.30 3.17
CA TRP A 32 7.31 10.55 2.91
C TRP A 32 6.21 10.40 1.84
N ASN A 33 6.57 9.84 0.70
CA ASN A 33 5.65 9.67 -0.43
C ASN A 33 4.64 8.52 -0.27
N THR A 34 4.73 7.73 0.78
CA THR A 34 3.89 6.54 1.04
C THR A 34 3.10 6.67 2.33
N THR A 35 3.70 6.36 3.45
CA THR A 35 3.03 6.35 4.77
C THR A 35 2.60 7.75 5.18
N TYR A 36 3.49 8.73 5.08
CA TYR A 36 3.18 10.11 5.50
C TYR A 36 2.13 10.76 4.60
N LYS A 37 2.07 10.44 3.32
CA LYS A 37 0.97 10.90 2.45
C LYS A 37 -0.41 10.53 2.99
N THR A 38 -0.54 9.35 3.58
CA THR A 38 -1.80 8.92 4.22
C THR A 38 -2.06 9.69 5.52
N TYR A 39 -1.03 9.89 6.36
CA TYR A 39 -1.13 10.67 7.58
C TYR A 39 -1.53 12.12 7.30
N ILE A 40 -0.86 12.76 6.34
CA ILE A 40 -1.15 14.11 5.87
C ILE A 40 -2.61 14.22 5.41
N ASN A 41 -3.06 13.30 4.57
CA ASN A 41 -4.43 13.32 4.08
C ASN A 41 -5.47 13.12 5.20
N ASN A 42 -5.21 12.20 6.12
CA ASN A 42 -6.10 11.97 7.26
C ASN A 42 -6.17 13.18 8.21
N PHE A 43 -5.04 13.82 8.46
CA PHE A 43 -5.00 15.04 9.30
C PHE A 43 -5.69 16.21 8.61
N LYS A 44 -5.47 16.39 7.32
CA LYS A 44 -6.17 17.38 6.50
C LYS A 44 -7.70 17.22 6.54
N LEU A 45 -8.20 15.98 6.40
CA LEU A 45 -9.62 15.70 6.51
C LEU A 45 -10.18 16.05 7.88
N PHE A 46 -9.40 15.84 8.94
CA PHE A 46 -9.74 16.28 10.28
C PHE A 46 -9.83 17.81 10.40
N LEU A 47 -8.86 18.55 9.85
CA LEU A 47 -8.86 20.01 9.84
C LEU A 47 -10.08 20.58 9.12
N ILE A 48 -10.43 20.02 7.95
CA ILE A 48 -11.62 20.43 7.18
C ILE A 48 -12.89 20.23 8.03
N TRP A 49 -12.99 19.07 8.68
CA TRP A 49 -14.13 18.76 9.54
C TRP A 49 -14.16 19.67 10.79
N LEU A 50 -13.03 19.91 11.42
CA LEU A 50 -12.91 20.78 12.60
C LEU A 50 -13.38 22.19 12.27
N GLU A 51 -12.90 22.76 11.16
CA GLU A 51 -13.29 24.10 10.70
C GLU A 51 -14.79 24.18 10.37
N SER A 52 -15.32 23.16 9.66
CA SER A 52 -16.74 23.14 9.31
C SER A 52 -17.67 23.01 10.54
N THR A 53 -17.19 22.37 11.60
CA THR A 53 -17.98 22.07 12.80
C THR A 53 -17.84 23.14 13.89
N TYR A 54 -16.64 23.71 14.04
CA TYR A 54 -16.29 24.57 15.17
C TYR A 54 -15.70 25.92 14.79
N LYS A 55 -15.85 26.35 13.60
CA LYS A 55 -15.43 27.60 12.90
C LYS A 55 -14.21 28.39 13.45
N ASN A 56 -14.00 28.47 14.74
CA ASN A 56 -12.99 29.32 15.36
C ASN A 56 -12.02 28.60 16.32
N ARG A 57 -11.89 27.28 16.21
CA ARG A 57 -11.00 26.49 17.07
C ARG A 57 -9.56 26.51 16.58
N ILE A 58 -8.68 27.03 17.41
CA ILE A 58 -7.21 26.95 17.21
C ILE A 58 -6.72 25.63 17.79
N LEU A 59 -5.98 24.83 17.02
CA LEU A 59 -5.53 23.47 17.40
C LEU A 59 -4.81 23.44 18.75
N LEU A 60 -3.98 24.43 19.04
CA LEU A 60 -3.20 24.54 20.28
C LEU A 60 -3.83 25.49 21.31
N GLY A 61 -5.05 25.98 21.07
CA GLY A 61 -5.78 26.82 22.03
C GLY A 61 -6.18 26.02 23.27
N LYS A 62 -6.13 26.64 24.45
CA LYS A 62 -6.43 26.00 25.75
C LYS A 62 -7.77 25.24 25.73
N ASP A 63 -8.82 25.88 25.22
CA ASP A 63 -10.16 25.27 25.17
C ASP A 63 -10.21 24.08 24.20
N THR A 64 -9.52 24.19 23.07
CA THR A 64 -9.43 23.08 22.10
C THR A 64 -8.68 21.90 22.69
N LEU A 65 -7.55 22.12 23.35
CA LEU A 65 -6.76 21.06 23.99
C LEU A 65 -7.56 20.38 25.13
N LYS A 66 -8.32 21.17 25.93
CA LYS A 66 -9.20 20.65 26.98
C LYS A 66 -10.31 19.78 26.40
N ASP A 67 -10.95 20.22 25.34
CA ASP A 67 -12.10 19.57 24.71
C ASP A 67 -11.70 18.46 23.72
N MET A 68 -10.40 18.30 23.43
CA MET A 68 -9.92 17.39 22.37
C MET A 68 -10.45 15.96 22.50
N PRO A 69 -10.56 15.32 23.67
CA PRO A 69 -11.16 13.99 23.77
C PRO A 69 -12.58 13.95 23.18
N SER A 70 -13.45 14.87 23.58
CA SER A 70 -14.82 14.99 23.06
C SER A 70 -14.85 15.32 21.56
N ILE A 71 -13.93 16.17 21.08
CA ILE A 71 -13.79 16.49 19.65
C ILE A 71 -13.46 15.24 18.85
N ILE A 72 -12.51 14.41 19.34
CA ILE A 72 -12.13 13.16 18.66
C ILE A 72 -13.28 12.14 18.65
N GLU A 73 -14.06 12.03 19.73
CA GLU A 73 -15.24 11.17 19.77
C GLU A 73 -16.29 11.60 18.75
N LYS A 74 -16.59 12.89 18.66
CA LYS A 74 -17.50 13.43 17.64
C LYS A 74 -16.96 13.21 16.22
N TYR A 75 -15.65 13.35 16.00
CA TYR A 75 -15.03 13.05 14.72
C TYR A 75 -15.11 11.56 14.35
N ARG A 76 -14.92 10.66 15.33
CA ARG A 76 -15.14 9.21 15.14
C ARG A 76 -16.58 8.94 14.70
N ASN A 77 -17.57 9.53 15.36
CA ASN A 77 -18.99 9.38 15.01
C ASN A 77 -19.30 9.92 13.62
N TYR A 78 -18.79 11.10 13.29
CA TYR A 78 -18.88 11.66 11.93
C TYR A 78 -18.28 10.73 10.89
N CYS A 79 -17.06 10.22 11.10
CA CYS A 79 -16.44 9.29 10.16
C CYS A 79 -17.22 7.98 10.05
N ARG A 80 -17.80 7.48 11.15
CA ARG A 80 -18.66 6.30 11.14
C ARG A 80 -19.92 6.52 10.30
N SER A 81 -20.58 7.68 10.43
CA SER A 81 -21.76 8.02 9.60
C SER A 81 -21.45 8.10 8.12
N LYS A 82 -20.17 8.32 7.74
CA LYS A 82 -19.66 8.25 6.36
C LYS A 82 -19.24 6.85 5.91
N GLY A 83 -19.57 5.79 6.67
CA GLY A 83 -19.28 4.41 6.33
C GLY A 83 -17.84 3.95 6.59
N ASN A 84 -17.03 4.70 7.34
CA ASN A 84 -15.65 4.28 7.62
C ASN A 84 -15.62 3.09 8.59
N SER A 85 -14.77 2.09 8.28
CA SER A 85 -14.51 0.96 9.17
C SER A 85 -13.76 1.38 10.44
N LYS A 86 -13.85 0.59 11.52
CA LYS A 86 -13.09 0.83 12.76
C LYS A 86 -11.58 0.97 12.51
N ARG A 87 -11.02 0.17 11.60
CA ARG A 87 -9.60 0.26 11.21
C ARG A 87 -9.28 1.61 10.56
N THR A 88 -10.15 2.09 9.68
CA THR A 88 -10.00 3.42 9.06
C THR A 88 -10.09 4.52 10.10
N LEU A 89 -11.03 4.40 11.07
CA LEU A 89 -11.14 5.36 12.18
C LEU A 89 -9.86 5.40 13.01
N MET A 90 -9.30 4.24 13.36
CA MET A 90 -8.01 4.19 14.06
C MET A 90 -6.92 4.92 13.30
N ASN A 91 -6.75 4.64 12.01
CA ASN A 91 -5.72 5.28 11.19
C ASN A 91 -5.88 6.81 11.15
N LYS A 92 -7.12 7.30 11.08
CA LYS A 92 -7.42 8.74 11.12
C LYS A 92 -7.04 9.35 12.47
N VAL A 93 -7.42 8.71 13.58
CA VAL A 93 -7.09 9.19 14.94
C VAL A 93 -5.59 9.10 15.21
N THR A 94 -4.91 8.05 14.72
CA THR A 94 -3.45 7.91 14.81
C THR A 94 -2.71 9.06 14.11
N ALA A 95 -3.19 9.51 12.96
CA ALA A 95 -2.60 10.66 12.26
C ALA A 95 -2.72 11.96 13.11
N ILE A 96 -3.87 12.17 13.76
CA ILE A 96 -4.08 13.31 14.67
C ILE A 96 -3.19 13.19 15.91
N SER A 97 -3.12 11.99 16.50
CA SER A 97 -2.26 11.72 17.66
C SER A 97 -0.78 11.96 17.34
N SER A 98 -0.32 11.57 16.14
CA SER A 98 1.05 11.80 15.68
C SER A 98 1.41 13.30 15.66
N PHE A 99 0.50 14.14 15.20
CA PHE A 99 0.66 15.60 15.24
C PHE A 99 0.81 16.11 16.69
N TYR A 100 -0.07 15.74 17.60
CA TYR A 100 0.02 16.19 18.98
C TYR A 100 1.24 15.62 19.72
N SER A 101 1.66 14.40 19.42
CA SER A 101 2.91 13.83 19.91
C SER A 101 4.13 14.63 19.44
N TRP A 102 4.10 15.10 18.18
CA TRP A 102 5.12 16.00 17.68
C TRP A 102 5.09 17.36 18.42
N CYS A 103 3.92 17.92 18.66
CA CYS A 103 3.78 19.17 19.44
C CYS A 103 4.35 19.04 20.85
N VAL A 104 4.16 17.90 21.53
CA VAL A 104 4.77 17.62 22.84
C VAL A 104 6.30 17.58 22.72
N ARG A 105 6.85 16.82 21.77
CA ARG A 105 8.31 16.73 21.56
C ARG A 105 8.95 18.07 21.22
N ARG A 106 8.21 19.00 20.61
CA ARG A 106 8.65 20.36 20.27
C ARG A 106 8.33 21.41 21.36
N ASN A 107 7.90 20.97 22.54
CA ASN A 107 7.52 21.84 23.66
C ASN A 107 6.43 22.89 23.34
N LYS A 108 5.61 22.64 22.30
CA LYS A 108 4.49 23.51 21.94
C LYS A 108 3.29 23.33 22.90
N ILE A 109 3.18 22.13 23.48
CA ILE A 109 2.23 21.78 24.55
C ILE A 109 2.91 20.87 25.57
N LYS A 110 2.47 20.92 26.83
CA LYS A 110 3.05 20.10 27.92
C LYS A 110 2.68 18.63 27.83
N PHE A 111 1.43 18.32 27.49
CA PHE A 111 0.89 16.96 27.51
C PHE A 111 0.07 16.70 26.27
N HIS A 112 0.05 15.43 25.84
CA HIS A 112 -0.82 15.00 24.76
C HIS A 112 -2.29 15.16 25.17
N PRO A 113 -3.15 15.82 24.35
CA PRO A 113 -4.48 16.21 24.80
C PRO A 113 -5.45 15.06 25.00
N PHE A 114 -5.24 13.89 24.37
CA PHE A 114 -6.24 12.81 24.41
C PHE A 114 -5.72 11.36 24.45
N THR A 115 -4.43 11.10 24.38
CA THR A 115 -3.91 9.70 24.27
C THR A 115 -4.41 8.83 25.43
N ASP A 116 -4.36 9.32 26.66
CA ASP A 116 -4.76 8.56 27.85
C ASP A 116 -6.21 8.85 28.31
N LYS A 117 -6.97 9.61 27.52
CA LYS A 117 -8.33 10.07 27.84
C LYS A 117 -9.40 9.53 26.90
N LEU A 118 -9.01 8.72 25.93
CA LEU A 118 -9.93 8.14 24.96
C LEU A 118 -10.03 6.63 25.15
N ASP A 119 -11.25 6.14 25.21
CA ASP A 119 -11.50 4.70 25.15
C ASP A 119 -10.99 4.10 23.84
N LYS A 120 -10.33 2.94 23.96
CA LYS A 120 -9.91 2.15 22.81
C LYS A 120 -11.12 1.61 22.08
N LEU A 121 -11.12 1.68 20.75
CA LEU A 121 -12.16 1.06 19.95
C LEU A 121 -12.10 -0.47 20.14
N LYS A 122 -13.19 -1.05 20.64
CA LYS A 122 -13.33 -2.50 20.81
C LYS A 122 -13.57 -3.14 19.43
N PHE A 123 -12.66 -4.02 19.03
CA PHE A 123 -12.81 -4.85 17.84
C PHE A 123 -13.53 -6.14 18.19
N THR A 124 -14.52 -6.49 17.38
CA THR A 124 -15.23 -7.78 17.46
C THR A 124 -14.65 -8.74 16.43
N GLU A 125 -14.99 -10.03 16.52
CA GLU A 125 -14.57 -11.01 15.50
C GLU A 125 -15.02 -10.59 14.10
N LYS A 126 -16.20 -9.98 13.94
CA LYS A 126 -16.67 -9.44 12.66
C LYS A 126 -15.73 -8.40 12.07
N ASP A 127 -15.06 -7.59 12.89
CA ASP A 127 -14.11 -6.58 12.45
C ASP A 127 -12.79 -7.19 11.98
N LYS A 128 -12.47 -8.41 12.46
CA LYS A 128 -11.26 -9.17 12.11
C LYS A 128 -11.42 -9.99 10.83
N ILE A 129 -12.67 -10.39 10.52
CA ILE A 129 -12.96 -11.19 9.32
C ILE A 129 -12.69 -10.33 8.09
N ARG A 130 -11.56 -10.59 7.45
CA ARG A 130 -11.33 -10.20 6.06
C ARG A 130 -11.63 -11.40 5.20
N LYS A 131 -12.55 -11.27 4.25
CA LYS A 131 -12.70 -12.27 3.20
C LYS A 131 -11.37 -12.35 2.45
N SER A 132 -10.51 -13.29 2.84
CA SER A 132 -9.30 -13.62 2.11
C SER A 132 -9.65 -14.71 1.12
N TYR A 133 -9.39 -14.47 -0.15
CA TYR A 133 -9.46 -15.51 -1.16
C TYR A 133 -8.09 -16.17 -1.22
N PHE A 134 -8.10 -17.50 -1.21
CA PHE A 134 -6.96 -18.31 -1.61
C PHE A 134 -7.38 -19.01 -2.89
N LEU A 135 -6.59 -18.86 -3.94
CA LEU A 135 -6.85 -19.55 -5.19
C LEU A 135 -6.41 -21.02 -5.03
N ASN A 136 -7.22 -21.94 -5.53
CA ASN A 136 -6.81 -23.32 -5.67
C ASN A 136 -6.04 -23.54 -6.98
N THR A 137 -5.45 -24.73 -7.16
CA THR A 137 -4.64 -25.08 -8.33
C THR A 137 -5.45 -24.99 -9.63
N GLU A 138 -6.70 -25.44 -9.63
CA GLU A 138 -7.58 -25.37 -10.79
C GLU A 138 -7.83 -23.93 -11.25
N GLN A 139 -8.11 -23.02 -10.30
CA GLN A 139 -8.28 -21.60 -10.59
C GLN A 139 -7.01 -20.96 -11.16
N ILE A 140 -5.85 -21.33 -10.63
CA ILE A 140 -4.56 -20.84 -11.13
C ILE A 140 -4.36 -21.31 -12.59
N LEU A 141 -4.59 -22.57 -12.87
CA LEU A 141 -4.46 -23.15 -14.22
C LEU A 141 -5.48 -22.54 -15.19
N THR A 142 -6.73 -22.34 -14.76
CA THR A 142 -7.77 -21.69 -15.58
C THR A 142 -7.33 -20.29 -16.03
N VAL A 143 -6.81 -19.47 -15.12
CA VAL A 143 -6.33 -18.13 -15.49
C VAL A 143 -5.16 -18.20 -16.46
N ARG A 144 -4.18 -19.09 -16.24
CA ARG A 144 -3.08 -19.33 -17.17
C ARG A 144 -3.57 -19.65 -18.58
N LEU A 145 -4.46 -20.61 -18.71
CA LEU A 145 -5.01 -21.04 -19.99
C LEU A 145 -5.76 -19.91 -20.70
N VAL A 146 -6.66 -19.24 -20.01
CA VAL A 146 -7.44 -18.13 -20.59
C VAL A 146 -6.53 -16.99 -21.04
N MET A 147 -5.52 -16.61 -20.26
CA MET A 147 -4.60 -15.55 -20.66
C MET A 147 -3.77 -15.94 -21.90
N LYS A 148 -3.33 -17.20 -21.97
CA LYS A 148 -2.58 -17.71 -23.14
C LYS A 148 -3.44 -17.66 -24.41
N PHE A 149 -4.71 -18.08 -24.35
CA PHE A 149 -5.61 -18.10 -25.52
C PHE A 149 -6.19 -16.72 -25.85
N GLN A 150 -6.30 -15.81 -24.90
CA GLN A 150 -6.80 -14.45 -25.08
C GLN A 150 -5.67 -13.40 -25.05
N ASN A 151 -4.57 -13.62 -25.77
CA ASN A 151 -3.38 -12.79 -25.77
C ASN A 151 -3.62 -11.33 -26.24
N LYS A 152 -4.68 -11.08 -27.03
CA LYS A 152 -5.11 -9.72 -27.39
C LYS A 152 -5.68 -8.95 -26.20
N LYS A 153 -6.29 -9.66 -25.25
CA LYS A 153 -6.86 -9.07 -24.03
C LYS A 153 -5.87 -9.08 -22.87
N TYR A 154 -5.06 -10.12 -22.75
CA TYR A 154 -4.06 -10.30 -21.71
C TYR A 154 -2.67 -10.39 -22.36
N ASP A 155 -1.93 -9.28 -22.29
CA ASP A 155 -0.58 -9.21 -22.86
C ASP A 155 0.44 -10.04 -22.07
N ILE A 156 1.65 -10.14 -22.59
CA ILE A 156 2.72 -10.90 -21.95
C ILE A 156 3.07 -10.39 -20.55
N GLN A 157 2.96 -9.09 -20.31
CA GLN A 157 3.18 -8.52 -18.98
C GLN A 157 2.09 -8.98 -17.98
N ASP A 158 0.85 -9.19 -18.43
CA ASP A 158 -0.22 -9.78 -17.58
C ASP A 158 0.17 -11.19 -17.16
N GLN A 159 0.67 -12.02 -18.08
CA GLN A 159 1.08 -13.39 -17.82
C GLN A 159 2.29 -13.44 -16.87
N ILE A 160 3.31 -12.60 -17.10
CA ILE A 160 4.47 -12.50 -16.20
C ILE A 160 4.05 -12.04 -14.80
N LEU A 161 3.17 -11.04 -14.67
CA LEU A 161 2.67 -10.58 -13.38
C LEU A 161 1.98 -11.71 -12.60
N TRP A 162 1.18 -12.52 -13.28
CA TRP A 162 0.49 -13.66 -12.68
C TRP A 162 1.46 -14.68 -12.10
N GLU A 163 2.38 -15.16 -12.93
CA GLU A 163 3.38 -16.16 -12.50
C GLU A 163 4.28 -15.60 -11.41
N LEU A 164 4.81 -14.40 -11.59
CA LEU A 164 5.77 -13.82 -10.69
C LEU A 164 5.22 -13.56 -9.28
N PHE A 165 3.93 -13.15 -9.16
CA PHE A 165 3.28 -13.04 -7.85
C PHE A 165 3.08 -14.39 -7.17
N LEU A 166 2.81 -15.45 -7.93
CA LEU A 166 2.63 -16.80 -7.41
C LEU A 166 3.98 -17.45 -7.08
N ASP A 167 5.00 -17.25 -7.93
CA ASP A 167 6.32 -17.85 -7.76
C ASP A 167 7.11 -17.19 -6.62
N SER A 168 7.08 -15.86 -6.52
CA SER A 168 7.94 -15.12 -5.58
C SER A 168 7.29 -14.80 -4.24
N ALA A 169 5.97 -14.84 -4.15
CA ALA A 169 5.22 -14.29 -3.02
C ALA A 169 5.61 -12.85 -2.61
N CYS A 170 6.25 -12.07 -3.50
CA CYS A 170 6.74 -10.74 -3.18
C CYS A 170 5.62 -9.70 -3.05
N ARG A 171 5.93 -8.58 -2.38
CA ARG A 171 5.00 -7.44 -2.32
C ARG A 171 4.98 -6.72 -3.67
N ILE A 172 3.84 -6.08 -3.98
CA ILE A 172 3.67 -5.29 -5.21
C ILE A 172 4.78 -4.24 -5.42
N SER A 173 5.39 -3.73 -4.35
CA SER A 173 6.49 -2.77 -4.45
C SER A 173 7.76 -3.39 -5.02
N ALA A 174 8.09 -4.63 -4.69
CA ALA A 174 9.21 -5.35 -5.29
C ALA A 174 8.93 -5.58 -6.77
N ILE A 175 7.78 -6.16 -7.12
CA ILE A 175 7.40 -6.42 -8.52
C ILE A 175 7.43 -5.15 -9.37
N GLN A 176 6.96 -4.01 -8.85
CA GLN A 176 7.02 -2.73 -9.54
C GLN A 176 8.46 -2.26 -9.79
N ASN A 177 9.38 -2.58 -8.89
CA ASN A 177 10.75 -2.07 -8.90
C ASN A 177 11.73 -2.95 -9.68
N LEU A 178 11.26 -4.01 -10.34
CA LEU A 178 12.11 -4.89 -11.14
C LEU A 178 12.73 -4.16 -12.33
N LYS A 179 14.05 -4.27 -12.44
CA LYS A 179 14.85 -3.73 -13.53
C LYS A 179 15.47 -4.84 -14.36
N ILE A 180 15.79 -4.52 -15.62
CA ILE A 180 16.47 -5.46 -16.54
C ILE A 180 17.86 -5.82 -16.02
N GLU A 181 18.62 -4.85 -15.53
CA GLU A 181 19.96 -5.05 -15.00
C GLU A 181 20.04 -6.04 -13.81
N GLN A 182 18.94 -6.16 -13.06
CA GLN A 182 18.82 -7.06 -11.91
C GLN A 182 18.48 -8.50 -12.29
N LEU A 183 18.15 -8.75 -13.57
CA LEU A 183 17.70 -10.07 -14.02
C LEU A 183 18.86 -11.06 -14.10
N ARG A 184 18.76 -12.15 -13.38
CA ARG A 184 19.60 -13.35 -13.46
C ARG A 184 18.74 -14.48 -14.04
N LEU A 185 18.53 -14.41 -15.36
CA LEU A 185 17.53 -15.24 -16.02
C LEU A 185 17.84 -16.73 -15.88
N ASP A 186 19.10 -17.14 -16.06
CA ASP A 186 19.50 -18.54 -15.98
C ASP A 186 19.36 -19.10 -14.58
N GLU A 187 19.59 -18.27 -13.58
CA GLU A 187 19.51 -18.61 -12.15
C GLU A 187 18.09 -18.50 -11.59
N GLY A 188 17.14 -17.87 -12.31
CA GLY A 188 15.73 -17.82 -11.95
C GLY A 188 15.38 -16.76 -10.90
N PHE A 189 16.08 -15.61 -10.86
CA PHE A 189 15.71 -14.54 -9.94
C PHE A 189 16.12 -13.14 -10.43
N PHE A 190 15.54 -12.12 -9.79
CA PHE A 190 16.04 -10.74 -9.83
C PHE A 190 16.76 -10.47 -8.52
N GLU A 191 17.98 -9.94 -8.60
CA GLU A 191 18.80 -9.64 -7.44
C GLU A 191 18.56 -8.23 -6.90
N GLU A 192 18.74 -8.06 -5.60
CA GLU A 192 18.79 -6.76 -4.90
C GLU A 192 17.62 -5.82 -5.22
N VAL A 193 16.42 -6.35 -5.30
CA VAL A 193 15.22 -5.57 -5.60
C VAL A 193 14.76 -4.78 -4.37
N ARG A 194 14.61 -3.47 -4.52
CA ARG A 194 14.12 -2.62 -3.43
C ARG A 194 12.62 -2.84 -3.19
N GLU A 195 12.28 -3.22 -1.97
CA GLU A 195 10.91 -3.38 -1.49
C GLU A 195 10.47 -2.18 -0.63
N LYS A 196 9.27 -2.27 -0.05
CA LYS A 196 8.72 -1.27 0.87
C LYS A 196 9.65 -1.10 2.10
N GLU A 197 9.73 0.13 2.60
CA GLU A 197 10.54 0.49 3.79
C GLU A 197 12.06 0.33 3.60
N GLY A 198 12.53 0.28 2.34
CA GLY A 198 13.96 0.18 2.04
C GLY A 198 14.54 -1.24 2.12
N TYR A 199 13.71 -2.26 2.37
CA TYR A 199 14.17 -3.65 2.32
C TYR A 199 14.66 -4.03 0.93
N ILE A 200 15.74 -4.80 0.88
CA ILE A 200 16.29 -5.40 -0.34
C ILE A 200 15.96 -6.89 -0.32
N VAL A 201 15.41 -7.40 -1.42
CA VAL A 201 14.98 -8.78 -1.55
C VAL A 201 15.36 -9.34 -2.92
N ASN A 202 15.63 -10.64 -3.00
CA ASN A 202 15.68 -11.35 -4.26
C ASN A 202 14.27 -11.82 -4.64
N VAL A 203 13.91 -11.68 -5.91
CA VAL A 203 12.60 -12.04 -6.43
C VAL A 203 12.75 -13.27 -7.31
N PHE A 204 12.45 -14.44 -6.77
CA PHE A 204 12.59 -15.72 -7.44
C PHE A 204 11.43 -16.00 -8.38
N PHE A 205 11.70 -16.77 -9.44
CA PHE A 205 10.71 -17.26 -10.39
C PHE A 205 11.11 -18.65 -10.93
N PHE A 206 10.11 -19.38 -11.43
CA PHE A 206 10.29 -20.74 -11.93
C PHE A 206 10.16 -20.78 -13.46
N ASP A 207 10.36 -21.97 -14.04
CA ASP A 207 10.51 -22.19 -15.48
C ASP A 207 9.45 -21.51 -16.33
N LYS A 208 8.17 -21.58 -15.92
CA LYS A 208 7.09 -20.93 -16.68
C LYS A 208 7.22 -19.41 -16.74
N CYS A 209 7.58 -18.80 -15.64
CA CYS A 209 7.84 -17.36 -15.59
C CYS A 209 9.12 -17.01 -16.37
N LYS A 210 10.16 -17.85 -16.28
CA LYS A 210 11.41 -17.71 -17.03
C LYS A 210 11.16 -17.65 -18.55
N GLU A 211 10.38 -18.59 -19.11
CA GLU A 211 10.00 -18.59 -20.52
C GLU A 211 9.32 -17.27 -20.93
N LEU A 212 8.34 -16.80 -20.15
CA LEU A 212 7.61 -15.57 -20.43
C LEU A 212 8.50 -14.33 -20.33
N ILE A 213 9.42 -14.28 -19.36
CA ILE A 213 10.38 -13.19 -19.23
C ILE A 213 11.30 -13.16 -20.44
N GLN A 214 11.83 -14.31 -20.87
CA GLN A 214 12.67 -14.39 -22.08
C GLN A 214 11.93 -13.90 -23.32
N GLU A 215 10.68 -14.34 -23.53
CA GLU A 215 9.83 -13.88 -24.64
C GLU A 215 9.61 -12.36 -24.57
N TRP A 216 9.39 -11.82 -23.37
CA TRP A 216 9.22 -10.39 -23.17
C TRP A 216 10.49 -9.60 -23.51
N ILE A 217 11.68 -10.07 -23.08
CA ILE A 217 12.95 -9.44 -23.43
C ILE A 217 13.16 -9.42 -24.95
N ASN A 218 12.92 -10.54 -25.64
CA ASN A 218 13.01 -10.62 -27.10
C ASN A 218 12.04 -9.64 -27.78
N THR A 219 10.78 -9.61 -27.32
CA THR A 219 9.77 -8.65 -27.83
C THR A 219 10.20 -7.20 -27.64
N ARG A 220 10.88 -6.88 -26.54
CA ARG A 220 11.38 -5.52 -26.29
C ARG A 220 12.48 -5.14 -27.25
N ILE A 221 13.40 -6.06 -27.53
CA ILE A 221 14.49 -5.87 -28.52
C ILE A 221 13.90 -5.63 -29.92
N GLU A 222 13.00 -6.50 -30.36
CA GLU A 222 12.32 -6.39 -31.66
C GLU A 222 11.57 -5.07 -31.85
N LYS A 223 10.93 -4.56 -30.77
CA LYS A 223 10.14 -3.33 -30.82
C LYS A 223 10.93 -2.07 -30.45
N GLY A 224 12.23 -2.18 -30.22
CA GLY A 224 13.07 -1.05 -29.82
C GLY A 224 12.59 -0.38 -28.49
N ILE A 225 12.12 -1.16 -27.52
CA ILE A 225 11.63 -0.63 -26.25
C ILE A 225 12.82 -0.31 -25.36
N ASP A 226 13.14 0.97 -25.23
CA ASP A 226 14.17 1.47 -24.33
C ASP A 226 13.53 1.85 -22.97
N SER A 227 13.80 1.04 -21.95
CA SER A 227 13.38 1.28 -20.56
C SER A 227 14.13 0.34 -19.62
N GLU A 228 14.61 0.85 -18.50
CA GLU A 228 15.26 0.03 -17.46
C GLU A 228 14.29 -0.93 -16.73
N TRP A 229 12.98 -0.64 -16.76
CA TRP A 229 11.96 -1.36 -15.99
C TRP A 229 11.42 -2.59 -16.75
N ILE A 230 11.21 -3.70 -16.04
CA ILE A 230 10.56 -4.90 -16.57
C ILE A 230 9.10 -4.61 -16.93
N PHE A 231 8.35 -3.97 -16.01
CA PHE A 231 6.96 -3.63 -16.22
C PHE A 231 6.80 -2.17 -16.62
N ILE A 232 6.24 -1.97 -17.81
CA ILE A 232 6.12 -0.66 -18.44
C ILE A 232 4.71 -0.36 -18.92
N THR A 233 4.40 0.92 -19.02
CA THR A 233 3.19 1.44 -19.64
C THR A 233 3.58 2.43 -20.73
N LYS A 234 2.97 2.31 -21.90
CA LYS A 234 3.20 3.23 -23.02
C LYS A 234 2.34 4.50 -22.84
N TYR A 235 2.98 5.65 -22.95
CA TYR A 235 2.34 6.98 -22.97
C TYR A 235 2.82 7.74 -24.21
N GLY A 236 1.97 7.83 -25.23
CA GLY A 236 2.40 8.36 -26.52
C GLY A 236 3.56 7.52 -27.07
N ASN A 237 4.72 8.16 -27.27
CA ASN A 237 5.94 7.49 -27.77
C ASN A 237 6.89 7.05 -26.64
N GLU A 238 6.57 7.34 -25.36
CA GLU A 238 7.42 7.01 -24.23
C GLU A 238 6.97 5.74 -23.50
N TYR A 239 7.94 5.00 -22.97
CA TYR A 239 7.71 3.89 -22.06
C TYR A 239 8.09 4.30 -20.64
N ARG A 240 7.12 4.26 -19.73
CA ARG A 240 7.30 4.62 -18.32
C ARG A 240 7.10 3.41 -17.43
N LYS A 241 7.74 3.44 -16.27
CA LYS A 241 7.52 2.46 -15.19
C LYS A 241 6.03 2.26 -14.92
N MET A 242 5.57 1.02 -14.92
CA MET A 242 4.18 0.69 -14.59
C MET A 242 3.88 1.07 -13.13
N SER A 243 2.82 1.83 -12.91
CA SER A 243 2.42 2.21 -11.55
C SER A 243 1.81 1.04 -10.79
N GLN A 244 1.89 1.06 -9.44
CA GLN A 244 1.18 0.07 -8.63
C GLN A 244 -0.33 0.08 -8.87
N GLY A 245 -0.91 1.24 -9.24
CA GLY A 245 -2.30 1.36 -9.63
C GLY A 245 -2.60 0.52 -10.88
N ALA A 246 -1.75 0.64 -11.91
CA ALA A 246 -1.87 -0.14 -13.14
C ALA A 246 -1.71 -1.65 -12.89
N ILE A 247 -0.71 -2.06 -12.08
CA ILE A 247 -0.54 -3.47 -11.69
C ILE A 247 -1.80 -4.00 -10.98
N ARG A 248 -2.39 -3.24 -10.05
CA ARG A 248 -3.64 -3.65 -9.36
C ARG A 248 -4.80 -3.81 -10.34
N GLN A 249 -4.93 -2.91 -11.32
CA GLN A 249 -6.00 -3.02 -12.32
C GLN A 249 -5.81 -4.25 -13.23
N ARG A 250 -4.57 -4.58 -13.61
CA ARG A 250 -4.25 -5.80 -14.36
C ARG A 250 -4.61 -7.05 -13.57
N VAL A 251 -4.20 -7.16 -12.30
CA VAL A 251 -4.58 -8.30 -11.44
C VAL A 251 -6.10 -8.39 -11.23
N LYS A 252 -6.77 -7.25 -11.03
CA LYS A 252 -8.23 -7.22 -10.94
C LYS A 252 -8.91 -7.74 -12.22
N LYS A 253 -8.38 -7.37 -13.39
CA LYS A 253 -8.85 -7.85 -14.69
C LYS A 253 -8.68 -9.39 -14.82
N MET A 254 -7.57 -9.96 -14.34
CA MET A 254 -7.37 -11.41 -14.28
C MET A 254 -8.40 -12.09 -13.38
N GLY A 255 -8.76 -11.46 -12.27
CA GLY A 255 -9.80 -11.97 -11.37
C GLY A 255 -11.17 -12.16 -12.03
N LEU A 256 -11.49 -11.38 -13.06
CA LEU A 256 -12.74 -11.53 -13.80
C LEU A 256 -12.84 -12.85 -14.56
N ILE A 257 -11.74 -13.53 -14.83
CA ILE A 257 -11.73 -14.89 -15.41
C ILE A 257 -12.37 -15.90 -14.44
N LEU A 258 -12.31 -15.62 -13.16
CA LEU A 258 -12.80 -16.46 -12.07
C LEU A 258 -14.07 -15.89 -11.40
N ASP A 259 -14.69 -14.87 -12.00
CA ASP A 259 -15.79 -14.09 -11.40
C ASP A 259 -15.43 -13.46 -10.04
N ILE A 260 -14.13 -13.23 -9.79
CA ILE A 260 -13.62 -12.57 -8.59
C ILE A 260 -13.37 -11.09 -8.91
N SER A 261 -14.36 -10.24 -8.67
CA SER A 261 -14.31 -8.80 -9.00
C SER A 261 -13.28 -8.00 -8.21
N ASN A 262 -12.79 -8.53 -7.10
CA ASN A 262 -11.85 -7.87 -6.18
C ASN A 262 -10.55 -8.66 -5.95
N LEU A 263 -10.09 -9.40 -6.95
CA LEU A 263 -8.75 -10.00 -6.91
C LEU A 263 -7.70 -8.88 -6.91
N TYR A 264 -6.67 -9.02 -6.08
CA TYR A 264 -5.60 -8.02 -5.94
C TYR A 264 -4.25 -8.69 -5.60
N PRO A 265 -3.11 -8.03 -5.83
CA PRO A 265 -1.78 -8.63 -5.67
C PRO A 265 -1.53 -9.33 -4.34
N HIS A 266 -2.05 -8.77 -3.24
CA HIS A 266 -1.90 -9.41 -1.92
C HIS A 266 -2.64 -10.76 -1.80
N THR A 267 -3.72 -10.97 -2.59
CA THR A 267 -4.40 -12.28 -2.67
C THR A 267 -3.49 -13.31 -3.32
N LEU A 268 -2.81 -12.97 -4.43
CA LEU A 268 -1.86 -13.85 -5.10
C LEU A 268 -0.70 -14.22 -4.17
N ARG A 269 -0.11 -13.21 -3.50
CA ARG A 269 0.92 -13.44 -2.47
C ARG A 269 0.43 -14.38 -1.36
N LYS A 270 -0.78 -14.18 -0.84
CA LYS A 270 -1.37 -15.07 0.19
C LYS A 270 -1.59 -16.47 -0.35
N THR A 271 -2.03 -16.62 -1.59
CA THR A 271 -2.20 -17.92 -2.25
C THR A 271 -0.86 -18.65 -2.32
N SER A 272 0.20 -17.99 -2.79
CA SER A 272 1.54 -18.56 -2.84
C SER A 272 2.04 -19.00 -1.45
N ILE A 273 1.95 -18.11 -0.46
CA ILE A 273 2.34 -18.43 0.93
C ILE A 273 1.56 -19.62 1.48
N ASN A 274 0.25 -19.70 1.22
CA ASN A 274 -0.59 -20.82 1.66
C ASN A 274 -0.20 -22.13 0.98
N LEU A 275 0.12 -22.11 -0.31
CA LEU A 275 0.59 -23.31 -1.03
C LEU A 275 1.93 -23.79 -0.45
N ILE A 276 2.88 -22.90 -0.18
CA ILE A 276 4.16 -23.25 0.43
C ILE A 276 3.97 -23.76 1.88
N ASN A 277 3.07 -23.15 2.65
CA ASN A 277 2.74 -23.60 4.00
C ASN A 277 2.18 -25.02 4.01
N ASN A 278 1.34 -25.36 3.05
CA ASN A 278 0.78 -26.72 2.92
C ASN A 278 1.84 -27.77 2.52
N LEU A 279 2.93 -27.37 1.85
CA LEU A 279 4.03 -28.25 1.43
C LEU A 279 5.10 -28.44 2.51
N GLY A 280 5.47 -27.36 3.20
CA GLY A 280 6.66 -27.37 4.08
C GLY A 280 6.46 -26.69 5.44
N GLY A 281 5.22 -26.35 5.78
CA GLY A 281 4.84 -25.75 7.06
C GLY A 281 5.18 -24.27 7.20
N LEU A 282 4.83 -23.70 8.36
CA LEU A 282 4.86 -22.28 8.64
C LEU A 282 6.25 -21.65 8.55
N GLY A 283 7.29 -22.39 8.94
CA GLY A 283 8.68 -21.92 8.91
C GLY A 283 9.16 -21.65 7.49
N LEU A 284 8.92 -22.59 6.56
CA LEU A 284 9.26 -22.44 5.16
C LEU A 284 8.48 -21.30 4.52
N ALA A 285 7.18 -21.23 4.78
CA ALA A 285 6.31 -20.18 4.26
C ALA A 285 6.73 -18.77 4.73
N SER A 286 7.18 -18.64 6.00
CA SER A 286 7.67 -17.39 6.56
C SER A 286 8.96 -16.93 5.90
N SER A 287 9.93 -17.83 5.74
CA SER A 287 11.19 -17.55 5.03
C SER A 287 10.94 -17.15 3.58
N TYR A 288 10.11 -17.90 2.88
CA TYR A 288 9.76 -17.64 1.49
C TYR A 288 9.07 -16.27 1.30
N ALA A 289 8.22 -15.88 2.24
CA ALA A 289 7.54 -14.60 2.22
C ALA A 289 8.42 -13.42 2.68
N ASN A 290 9.64 -13.63 3.08
CA ASN A 290 10.49 -12.61 3.72
C ASN A 290 9.78 -11.90 4.89
N HIS A 291 9.07 -12.66 5.74
CA HIS A 291 8.45 -12.14 6.93
C HIS A 291 9.43 -12.09 8.09
N VAL A 292 9.44 -10.97 8.83
CA VAL A 292 10.30 -10.82 10.05
C VAL A 292 9.87 -11.77 11.16
N SER A 293 8.61 -12.22 11.15
CA SER A 293 8.03 -13.10 12.17
C SER A 293 7.00 -14.04 11.55
N SER A 294 6.98 -15.30 12.03
CA SER A 294 6.00 -16.31 11.64
C SER A 294 4.55 -15.92 11.94
N THR A 295 4.32 -15.10 12.95
CA THR A 295 2.99 -14.52 13.28
C THR A 295 2.39 -13.67 12.17
N VAL A 296 3.19 -13.18 11.23
CA VAL A 296 2.71 -12.44 10.05
C VAL A 296 2.25 -13.42 8.96
N THR A 297 2.73 -14.66 8.99
CA THR A 297 2.42 -15.70 8.00
C THR A 297 1.18 -16.50 8.37
N SER A 298 0.90 -16.67 9.66
CA SER A 298 -0.28 -17.37 10.23
C SER A 298 -1.62 -16.53 10.13
#